data_ba2b6fdf540b5797aac6f39f0bafbe5b
#
_entry.id   ba2b6fdf540b5797aac6f39f0bafbe5b
#
_cell.length_a   1.000
_cell.length_b   1.000
_cell.length_c   1.000
_cell.angle_alpha   90.00
_cell.angle_beta   90.00
_cell.angle_gamma   90.00
#
_symmetry.space_group_name_H-M   'P 1'
#
loop_
_entity.id
_entity.type
_entity.pdbx_description
1 polymer ?
#
loop_
_entity_poly.entity_id
_entity_poly.type
_entity_poly.pdbx_seq_one_letter_code
_entity_poly.pdbx_strand_id
1 'polypeptide(L)'
;SNQRAIAGMSMTATTSLLYAEHHPGFYDAVGSFSGCAQTSEGPALEYVRTVLSRGKATPEEMWGPVGTETWAYNDALINAEKLRGTPMYVSNGSGVAGQSDMVSSPHMHGDPVFAAGTVIIGGAIEGATNLCTHDLKARLDAAGIGADWNFHPTGTHSWGYWQDDLRGSWPTFARAFGMQP
;
A
#
# COMPACT_ATOMS: atom_id res chain seq x y z
N SER A 1 -24.11 10.39 6.65
CA SER A 1 -23.19 9.63 7.52
C SER A 1 -21.91 10.42 7.69
N ASN A 2 -21.41 10.52 8.91
CA ASN A 2 -20.09 11.10 9.19
C ASN A 2 -18.98 10.02 9.23
N GLN A 3 -19.32 8.78 8.92
CA GLN A 3 -18.39 7.66 8.88
C GLN A 3 -17.63 7.63 7.56
N ARG A 4 -16.30 7.62 7.62
CA ARG A 4 -15.41 7.67 6.46
C ARG A 4 -14.24 6.73 6.65
N ALA A 5 -14.03 5.83 5.72
CA ALA A 5 -12.78 5.11 5.57
C ALA A 5 -12.15 5.46 4.22
N ILE A 6 -10.84 5.40 4.15
CA ILE A 6 -10.10 5.52 2.92
C ILE A 6 -9.27 4.27 2.71
N ALA A 7 -9.24 3.75 1.50
CA ALA A 7 -8.37 2.64 1.16
C ALA A 7 -7.76 2.85 -0.23
N GLY A 8 -6.60 2.29 -0.42
CA GLY A 8 -5.91 2.34 -1.70
C GLY A 8 -5.00 1.15 -1.90
N MET A 9 -4.60 0.94 -3.15
CA MET A 9 -3.68 -0.11 -3.57
C MET A 9 -2.50 0.50 -4.32
N SER A 10 -1.33 -0.14 -4.23
CA SER A 10 -0.13 0.35 -4.91
C SER A 10 0.20 1.80 -4.52
N MET A 11 0.39 2.71 -5.44
CA MET A 11 0.65 4.13 -5.16
C MET A 11 -0.47 4.80 -4.34
N THR A 12 -1.73 4.40 -4.56
CA THR A 12 -2.85 4.98 -3.81
C THR A 12 -2.94 4.45 -2.38
N ALA A 13 -2.30 3.34 -2.06
CA ALA A 13 -2.11 2.88 -0.70
C ALA A 13 -1.27 3.87 0.11
N THR A 14 -0.15 4.34 -0.44
CA THR A 14 0.67 5.42 0.14
C THR A 14 -0.14 6.71 0.31
N THR A 15 -0.89 7.09 -0.74
CA THR A 15 -1.76 8.28 -0.69
C THR A 15 -2.83 8.18 0.40
N SER A 16 -3.42 6.99 0.60
CA SER A 16 -4.44 6.77 1.64
C SER A 16 -3.86 6.94 3.05
N LEU A 17 -2.64 6.46 3.29
CA LEU A 17 -1.93 6.70 4.54
C LEU A 17 -1.67 8.20 4.75
N LEU A 18 -1.11 8.89 3.75
CA LEU A 18 -0.82 10.32 3.82
C LEU A 18 -2.08 11.16 4.10
N TYR A 19 -3.21 10.83 3.48
CA TYR A 19 -4.45 11.54 3.75
C TYR A 19 -4.93 11.35 5.20
N ALA A 20 -4.81 10.15 5.75
CA ALA A 20 -5.16 9.91 7.14
C ALA A 20 -4.19 10.62 8.10
N GLU A 21 -2.89 10.64 7.78
CA GLU A 21 -1.84 11.31 8.56
C GLU A 21 -1.97 12.83 8.58
N HIS A 22 -2.37 13.43 7.45
CA HIS A 22 -2.50 14.88 7.33
C HIS A 22 -3.88 15.41 7.74
N HIS A 23 -4.85 14.52 7.93
CA HIS A 23 -6.21 14.86 8.39
C HIS A 23 -6.63 13.99 9.59
N PRO A 24 -5.93 14.09 10.75
CA PRO A 24 -6.25 13.31 11.93
C PRO A 24 -7.72 13.44 12.33
N GLY A 25 -8.39 12.31 12.56
CA GLY A 25 -9.80 12.28 12.95
C GLY A 25 -10.80 12.53 11.82
N PHE A 26 -10.35 12.77 10.58
CA PHE A 26 -11.25 12.89 9.44
C PHE A 26 -11.68 11.54 8.90
N TYR A 27 -10.77 10.56 8.88
CA TYR A 27 -11.06 9.18 8.50
C TYR A 27 -11.12 8.30 9.75
N ASP A 28 -12.18 7.50 9.84
CA ASP A 28 -12.41 6.55 10.94
C ASP A 28 -11.55 5.29 10.78
N ALA A 29 -11.11 4.99 9.56
CA ALA A 29 -10.20 3.89 9.27
C ALA A 29 -9.43 4.12 7.97
N VAL A 30 -8.28 3.43 7.83
CA VAL A 30 -7.47 3.45 6.61
C VAL A 30 -7.08 2.02 6.18
N GLY A 31 -7.12 1.77 4.87
CA GLY A 31 -6.64 0.54 4.23
C GLY A 31 -5.46 0.83 3.29
N SER A 32 -4.41 0.03 3.40
CA SER A 32 -3.21 0.13 2.56
C SER A 32 -2.88 -1.25 2.00
N PHE A 33 -3.05 -1.45 0.67
CA PHE A 33 -2.86 -2.74 0.02
C PHE A 33 -1.68 -2.64 -0.95
N SER A 34 -0.63 -3.44 -0.72
CA SER A 34 0.57 -3.48 -1.58
C SER A 34 1.19 -2.11 -1.85
N GLY A 35 1.25 -1.25 -0.83
CA GLY A 35 1.84 0.09 -0.91
C GLY A 35 3.27 0.14 -0.41
N CYS A 36 3.98 1.22 -0.75
CA CYS A 36 5.24 1.58 -0.11
C CYS A 36 5.05 2.89 0.66
N ALA A 37 5.08 2.85 1.99
CA ALA A 37 4.89 4.03 2.81
C ALA A 37 6.05 5.03 2.67
N GLN A 38 7.28 4.53 2.49
CA GLN A 38 8.47 5.34 2.29
C GLN A 38 8.54 5.86 0.86
N THR A 39 8.89 7.13 0.68
CA THR A 39 9.04 7.77 -0.64
C THR A 39 10.30 8.60 -0.78
N SER A 40 10.89 9.05 0.33
CA SER A 40 11.91 10.11 0.34
C SER A 40 13.35 9.59 0.39
N GLU A 41 13.57 8.33 0.74
CA GLU A 41 14.89 7.77 1.00
C GLU A 41 15.07 6.35 0.45
N GLY A 42 16.34 5.91 0.39
CA GLY A 42 16.73 4.53 0.14
C GLY A 42 16.17 3.95 -1.15
N PRO A 43 15.88 2.63 -1.18
CA PRO A 43 15.32 1.97 -2.37
C PRO A 43 13.96 2.52 -2.80
N ALA A 44 13.16 3.03 -1.85
CA ALA A 44 11.84 3.56 -2.13
C ALA A 44 11.89 4.80 -3.04
N LEU A 45 12.88 5.68 -2.88
CA LEU A 45 13.09 6.80 -3.79
C LEU A 45 13.38 6.33 -5.22
N GLU A 46 14.11 5.22 -5.39
CA GLU A 46 14.38 4.64 -6.72
C GLU A 46 13.10 4.05 -7.34
N TYR A 47 12.18 3.53 -6.52
CA TYR A 47 10.86 3.13 -7.02
C TYR A 47 10.06 4.34 -7.52
N VAL A 48 10.08 5.44 -6.78
CA VAL A 48 9.45 6.71 -7.21
C VAL A 48 10.06 7.18 -8.54
N ARG A 49 11.40 7.20 -8.68
CA ARG A 49 12.10 7.55 -9.93
C ARG A 49 11.65 6.67 -11.09
N THR A 50 11.57 5.36 -10.86
CA THR A 50 11.16 4.38 -11.88
C THR A 50 9.73 4.60 -12.34
N VAL A 51 8.82 4.90 -11.42
CA VAL A 51 7.42 5.19 -11.76
C VAL A 51 7.30 6.49 -12.55
N LEU A 52 7.96 7.55 -12.09
CA LEU A 52 7.91 8.86 -12.73
C LEU A 52 8.53 8.84 -14.14
N SER A 53 9.61 8.07 -14.34
CA SER A 53 10.26 7.94 -15.65
C SER A 53 9.33 7.42 -16.75
N ARG A 54 8.34 6.59 -16.39
CA ARG A 54 7.30 6.11 -17.33
C ARG A 54 6.43 7.26 -17.85
N GLY A 55 6.21 8.28 -17.02
CA GLY A 55 5.53 9.52 -17.38
C GLY A 55 6.47 10.61 -17.92
N LYS A 56 7.77 10.28 -18.12
CA LYS A 56 8.83 11.23 -18.52
C LYS A 56 8.95 12.40 -17.54
N ALA A 57 8.72 12.16 -16.25
CA ALA A 57 8.85 13.12 -15.17
C ALA A 57 10.01 12.72 -14.22
N THR A 58 10.47 13.70 -13.45
CA THR A 58 11.50 13.53 -12.43
C THR A 58 10.94 13.73 -11.03
N PRO A 59 11.60 13.24 -9.98
CA PRO A 59 11.22 13.52 -8.60
C PRO A 59 11.17 15.02 -8.30
N GLU A 60 12.10 15.78 -8.83
CA GLU A 60 12.20 17.23 -8.64
C GLU A 60 11.01 17.99 -9.24
N GLU A 61 10.47 17.50 -10.36
CA GLU A 61 9.25 18.06 -10.98
C GLU A 61 8.00 17.71 -10.15
N MET A 62 8.03 16.63 -9.39
CA MET A 62 6.89 16.23 -8.56
C MET A 62 6.81 17.05 -7.25
N TRP A 63 7.91 17.12 -6.49
CA TRP A 63 7.92 17.72 -5.14
C TRP A 63 9.13 18.63 -4.86
N GLY A 64 9.82 19.09 -5.90
CA GLY A 64 11.03 19.89 -5.75
C GLY A 64 12.27 19.05 -5.37
N PRO A 65 13.37 19.70 -4.97
CA PRO A 65 14.61 18.99 -4.66
C PRO A 65 14.41 17.88 -3.62
N VAL A 66 14.99 16.72 -3.90
CA VAL A 66 14.95 15.57 -2.97
C VAL A 66 15.62 15.93 -1.64
N GLY A 67 15.06 15.42 -0.54
CA GLY A 67 15.56 15.68 0.81
C GLY A 67 15.03 16.96 1.46
N THR A 68 14.09 17.66 0.82
CA THR A 68 13.42 18.82 1.40
C THR A 68 12.25 18.44 2.32
N GLU A 69 11.73 19.42 3.07
CA GLU A 69 10.54 19.23 3.92
C GLU A 69 9.32 18.78 3.13
N THR A 70 9.20 19.16 1.85
CA THR A 70 8.11 18.70 0.98
C THR A 70 8.16 17.16 0.78
N TRP A 71 9.36 16.60 0.64
CA TRP A 71 9.55 15.15 0.57
C TRP A 71 9.20 14.47 1.88
N ALA A 72 9.68 15.01 3.01
CA ALA A 72 9.33 14.48 4.35
C ALA A 72 7.82 14.57 4.62
N TYR A 73 7.17 15.65 4.19
CA TYR A 73 5.72 15.81 4.29
C TYR A 73 4.96 14.72 3.51
N ASN A 74 5.47 14.32 2.34
CA ASN A 74 4.85 13.31 1.47
C ASN A 74 5.42 11.90 1.68
N ASP A 75 6.06 11.63 2.80
CA ASP A 75 6.57 10.30 3.18
C ASP A 75 5.76 9.74 4.36
N ALA A 76 4.92 8.74 4.06
CA ALA A 76 4.03 8.18 5.07
C ALA A 76 4.79 7.39 6.15
N LEU A 77 5.99 6.88 5.88
CA LEU A 77 6.80 6.22 6.90
C LEU A 77 7.31 7.23 7.95
N ILE A 78 7.73 8.42 7.50
CA ILE A 78 8.16 9.52 8.39
C ILE A 78 6.97 10.00 9.24
N ASN A 79 5.80 10.10 8.63
CA ASN A 79 4.58 10.62 9.27
C ASN A 79 3.77 9.56 10.05
N ALA A 80 4.19 8.30 10.05
CA ALA A 80 3.40 7.15 10.52
C ALA A 80 2.82 7.31 11.95
N GLU A 81 3.49 8.03 12.84
CA GLU A 81 2.99 8.26 14.20
C GLU A 81 1.71 9.09 14.28
N LYS A 82 1.39 9.84 13.22
CA LYS A 82 0.12 10.58 13.09
C LYS A 82 -1.08 9.66 12.92
N LEU A 83 -0.86 8.37 12.57
CA LEU A 83 -1.91 7.35 12.48
C LEU A 83 -2.35 6.81 13.86
N ARG A 84 -1.77 7.28 14.94
CA ARG A 84 -2.14 6.86 16.30
C ARG A 84 -3.64 7.06 16.56
N GLY A 85 -4.31 5.96 16.91
CA GLY A 85 -5.74 5.95 17.18
C GLY A 85 -6.62 5.74 15.93
N THR A 86 -6.04 5.71 14.74
CA THR A 86 -6.77 5.37 13.51
C THR A 86 -6.71 3.86 13.27
N PRO A 87 -7.83 3.13 13.25
CA PRO A 87 -7.89 1.74 12.82
C PRO A 87 -7.32 1.55 11.42
N MET A 88 -6.43 0.55 11.27
CA MET A 88 -5.74 0.29 10.02
C MET A 88 -5.85 -1.17 9.61
N TYR A 89 -6.05 -1.43 8.32
CA TYR A 89 -5.80 -2.71 7.69
C TYR A 89 -4.71 -2.56 6.64
N VAL A 90 -3.64 -3.33 6.80
CA VAL A 90 -2.47 -3.24 5.91
C VAL A 90 -2.14 -4.63 5.38
N SER A 91 -2.07 -4.76 4.06
CA SER A 91 -1.80 -6.03 3.39
C SER A 91 -0.71 -5.91 2.34
N ASN A 92 0.00 -7.02 2.12
CA ASN A 92 0.97 -7.18 1.04
C ASN A 92 1.20 -8.67 0.73
N GLY A 93 1.33 -9.00 -0.54
CA GLY A 93 1.78 -10.31 -0.99
C GLY A 93 3.30 -10.46 -0.89
N SER A 94 3.78 -11.68 -1.10
CA SER A 94 5.22 -11.97 -1.07
C SER A 94 5.96 -11.71 -2.39
N GLY A 95 5.23 -11.47 -3.48
CA GLY A 95 5.76 -11.45 -4.84
C GLY A 95 5.83 -12.84 -5.50
N VAL A 96 5.61 -13.91 -4.75
CA VAL A 96 5.55 -15.28 -5.28
C VAL A 96 4.16 -15.51 -5.90
N ALA A 97 4.13 -16.03 -7.12
CA ALA A 97 2.88 -16.32 -7.82
C ALA A 97 1.94 -17.22 -6.99
N GLY A 98 0.67 -16.89 -6.97
CA GLY A 98 -0.37 -17.66 -6.30
C GLY A 98 -1.54 -17.99 -7.21
N GLN A 99 -2.66 -18.39 -6.62
CA GLN A 99 -3.83 -18.87 -7.36
C GLN A 99 -4.40 -17.83 -8.34
N SER A 100 -4.39 -16.55 -7.95
CA SER A 100 -4.91 -15.47 -8.80
C SER A 100 -4.04 -15.18 -10.02
N ASP A 101 -2.80 -15.67 -10.04
CA ASP A 101 -1.83 -15.46 -11.13
C ASP A 101 -1.81 -16.60 -12.15
N MET A 102 -2.56 -17.69 -11.90
CA MET A 102 -2.65 -18.80 -12.82
C MET A 102 -3.44 -18.41 -14.07
N VAL A 103 -3.03 -18.91 -15.24
CA VAL A 103 -3.71 -18.65 -16.53
C VAL A 103 -5.22 -18.96 -16.48
N SER A 104 -5.59 -19.95 -15.66
CA SER A 104 -7.00 -20.32 -15.42
C SER A 104 -7.77 -19.33 -14.54
N SER A 105 -7.08 -18.40 -13.89
CA SER A 105 -7.72 -17.35 -13.09
C SER A 105 -8.51 -16.39 -13.99
N PRO A 106 -9.71 -15.97 -13.58
CA PRO A 106 -10.47 -14.94 -14.30
C PRO A 106 -9.70 -13.65 -14.52
N HIS A 107 -8.77 -13.33 -13.61
CA HIS A 107 -7.93 -12.12 -13.68
C HIS A 107 -6.85 -12.18 -14.78
N MET A 108 -6.53 -13.38 -15.26
CA MET A 108 -5.53 -13.58 -16.31
C MET A 108 -6.17 -13.73 -17.72
N HIS A 109 -7.49 -13.68 -17.81
CA HIS A 109 -8.26 -13.71 -19.07
C HIS A 109 -7.94 -14.91 -19.99
N GLY A 110 -7.35 -15.97 -19.44
CA GLY A 110 -6.87 -17.11 -20.24
C GLY A 110 -5.62 -16.82 -21.08
N ASP A 111 -4.96 -15.67 -20.86
CA ASP A 111 -3.80 -15.23 -21.63
C ASP A 111 -2.49 -15.60 -20.89
N PRO A 112 -1.71 -16.57 -21.41
CA PRO A 112 -0.47 -17.00 -20.77
C PRO A 112 0.65 -15.93 -20.83
N VAL A 113 0.64 -15.02 -21.83
CA VAL A 113 1.63 -13.96 -21.93
C VAL A 113 1.35 -12.88 -20.88
N PHE A 114 0.08 -12.52 -20.72
CA PHE A 114 -0.34 -11.60 -19.66
C PHE A 114 -0.07 -12.18 -18.28
N ALA A 115 -0.38 -13.45 -18.03
CA ALA A 115 -0.09 -14.14 -16.78
C ALA A 115 1.41 -14.17 -16.46
N ALA A 116 2.26 -14.49 -17.44
CA ALA A 116 3.71 -14.50 -17.27
C ALA A 116 4.24 -13.08 -16.95
N GLY A 117 3.75 -12.05 -17.63
CA GLY A 117 4.08 -10.66 -17.36
C GLY A 117 3.69 -10.24 -15.94
N THR A 118 2.50 -10.64 -15.49
CA THR A 118 2.00 -10.39 -14.14
C THR A 118 2.88 -11.07 -13.09
N VAL A 119 3.27 -12.32 -13.32
CA VAL A 119 4.15 -13.06 -12.40
C VAL A 119 5.53 -12.41 -12.30
N ILE A 120 6.14 -12.03 -13.43
CA ILE A 120 7.50 -11.49 -13.45
C ILE A 120 7.52 -10.06 -12.92
N ILE A 121 6.74 -9.17 -13.54
CA ILE A 121 6.78 -7.73 -13.22
C ILE A 121 6.00 -7.48 -11.93
N GLY A 122 4.79 -8.01 -11.82
CA GLY A 122 3.97 -7.87 -10.63
C GLY A 122 4.62 -8.52 -9.40
N GLY A 123 5.28 -9.68 -9.58
CA GLY A 123 6.04 -10.31 -8.50
C GLY A 123 7.19 -9.45 -7.99
N ALA A 124 7.95 -8.83 -8.90
CA ALA A 124 9.05 -7.93 -8.53
C ALA A 124 8.54 -6.68 -7.80
N ILE A 125 7.44 -6.07 -8.27
CA ILE A 125 6.83 -4.90 -7.63
C ILE A 125 6.31 -5.29 -6.24
N GLU A 126 5.59 -6.41 -6.13
CA GLU A 126 5.02 -6.85 -4.86
C GLU A 126 6.11 -7.20 -3.83
N GLY A 127 7.20 -7.84 -4.25
CA GLY A 127 8.34 -8.07 -3.38
C GLY A 127 8.97 -6.77 -2.87
N ALA A 128 9.04 -5.74 -3.71
CA ALA A 128 9.54 -4.43 -3.32
C ALA A 128 8.59 -3.73 -2.32
N THR A 129 7.28 -3.73 -2.59
CA THR A 129 6.29 -3.16 -1.66
C THR A 129 6.18 -3.95 -0.36
N ASN A 130 6.45 -5.26 -0.40
CA ASN A 130 6.50 -6.09 0.79
C ASN A 130 7.58 -5.62 1.79
N LEU A 131 8.78 -5.30 1.30
CA LEU A 131 9.83 -4.72 2.13
C LEU A 131 9.39 -3.40 2.76
N CYS A 132 8.83 -2.48 1.96
CA CYS A 132 8.29 -1.22 2.46
C CYS A 132 7.19 -1.41 3.53
N THR A 133 6.34 -2.43 3.35
CA THR A 133 5.26 -2.74 4.31
C THR A 133 5.80 -3.28 5.62
N HIS A 134 6.88 -4.05 5.57
CA HIS A 134 7.60 -4.48 6.78
C HIS A 134 8.27 -3.31 7.50
N ASP A 135 8.84 -2.33 6.77
CA ASP A 135 9.40 -1.12 7.36
C ASP A 135 8.31 -0.28 8.06
N LEU A 136 7.14 -0.14 7.43
CA LEU A 136 5.99 0.51 8.05
C LEU A 136 5.57 -0.22 9.33
N LYS A 137 5.50 -1.56 9.27
CA LYS A 137 5.18 -2.37 10.45
C LYS A 137 6.17 -2.13 11.57
N ALA A 138 7.46 -2.18 11.28
CA ALA A 138 8.50 -1.96 12.27
C ALA A 138 8.41 -0.56 12.90
N ARG A 139 8.11 0.46 12.09
CA ARG A 139 7.93 1.85 12.57
C ARG A 139 6.72 1.98 13.49
N LEU A 140 5.58 1.41 13.10
CA LEU A 140 4.36 1.44 13.90
C LEU A 140 4.50 0.63 15.20
N ASP A 141 5.09 -0.56 15.14
CA ASP A 141 5.37 -1.39 16.32
C ASP A 141 6.26 -0.65 17.33
N ALA A 142 7.33 -0.01 16.86
CA ALA A 142 8.22 0.79 17.71
C ALA A 142 7.50 1.98 18.37
N ALA A 143 6.49 2.52 17.72
CA ALA A 143 5.65 3.60 18.26
C ALA A 143 4.48 3.08 19.11
N GLY A 144 4.28 1.75 19.26
CA GLY A 144 3.15 1.16 19.95
C GLY A 144 1.81 1.44 19.27
N ILE A 145 1.80 1.49 17.94
CA ILE A 145 0.60 1.70 17.12
C ILE A 145 0.25 0.39 16.43
N GLY A 146 -0.93 -0.16 16.74
CA GLY A 146 -1.41 -1.41 16.16
C GLY A 146 -2.09 -1.24 14.81
N ALA A 147 -2.04 -2.29 13.99
CA ALA A 147 -2.83 -2.44 12.77
C ALA A 147 -3.24 -3.90 12.57
N ASP A 148 -4.27 -4.12 11.76
CA ASP A 148 -4.63 -5.46 11.27
C ASP A 148 -3.73 -5.78 10.07
N TRP A 149 -2.70 -6.61 10.29
CA TRP A 149 -1.71 -6.98 9.29
C TRP A 149 -2.13 -8.24 8.53
N ASN A 150 -2.06 -8.20 7.22
CA ASN A 150 -2.30 -9.36 6.36
C ASN A 150 -1.18 -9.55 5.34
N PHE A 151 -0.14 -10.30 5.71
CA PHE A 151 0.93 -10.68 4.81
C PHE A 151 0.59 -12.01 4.15
N HIS A 152 0.35 -11.99 2.84
CA HIS A 152 0.06 -13.19 2.07
C HIS A 152 1.35 -13.98 1.78
N PRO A 153 1.37 -15.30 1.97
CA PRO A 153 2.53 -16.12 1.64
C PRO A 153 2.81 -16.21 0.13
N THR A 154 1.80 -15.92 -0.69
CA THR A 154 1.87 -15.77 -2.14
C THR A 154 1.12 -14.50 -2.54
N GLY A 155 1.30 -14.08 -3.78
CA GLY A 155 0.59 -12.94 -4.36
C GLY A 155 1.54 -11.99 -5.05
N THR A 156 1.17 -11.64 -6.28
CA THR A 156 1.83 -10.63 -7.09
C THR A 156 1.05 -9.31 -7.02
N HIS A 157 1.57 -8.27 -7.66
CA HIS A 157 0.96 -6.94 -7.69
C HIS A 157 -0.25 -6.93 -8.66
N SER A 158 -1.36 -7.57 -8.25
CA SER A 158 -2.49 -7.80 -9.14
C SER A 158 -3.86 -7.74 -8.44
N TRP A 159 -4.89 -7.47 -9.25
CA TRP A 159 -6.25 -7.19 -8.82
C TRP A 159 -6.91 -8.30 -7.99
N GLY A 160 -6.59 -9.56 -8.25
CA GLY A 160 -7.20 -10.67 -7.53
C GLY A 160 -6.95 -10.58 -6.02
N TYR A 161 -5.73 -10.26 -5.63
CA TYR A 161 -5.35 -10.09 -4.22
C TYR A 161 -5.97 -8.85 -3.61
N TRP A 162 -5.97 -7.72 -4.32
CA TRP A 162 -6.56 -6.47 -3.80
C TRP A 162 -8.07 -6.55 -3.60
N GLN A 163 -8.78 -7.34 -4.42
CA GLN A 163 -10.20 -7.61 -4.19
C GLN A 163 -10.43 -8.40 -2.90
N ASP A 164 -9.57 -9.37 -2.63
CA ASP A 164 -9.64 -10.15 -1.40
C ASP A 164 -9.22 -9.32 -0.19
N ASP A 165 -8.21 -8.47 -0.32
CA ASP A 165 -7.80 -7.52 0.71
C ASP A 165 -8.89 -6.50 1.04
N LEU A 166 -9.60 -6.00 0.03
CA LEU A 166 -10.73 -5.11 0.26
C LEU A 166 -11.84 -5.81 1.07
N ARG A 167 -12.15 -7.07 0.76
CA ARG A 167 -13.10 -7.88 1.56
C ARG A 167 -12.56 -8.13 2.96
N GLY A 168 -11.27 -8.49 3.06
CA GLY A 168 -10.58 -8.75 4.33
C GLY A 168 -10.46 -7.51 5.22
N SER A 169 -10.45 -6.31 4.66
CA SER A 169 -10.41 -5.06 5.42
C SER A 169 -11.74 -4.69 6.07
N TRP A 170 -12.86 -5.28 5.59
CA TRP A 170 -14.19 -4.94 6.08
C TRP A 170 -14.37 -5.05 7.60
N PRO A 171 -13.89 -6.11 8.29
CA PRO A 171 -13.99 -6.18 9.75
C PRO A 171 -13.34 -5.00 10.47
N THR A 172 -12.20 -4.51 9.98
CA THR A 172 -11.53 -3.32 10.52
C THR A 172 -12.38 -2.07 10.34
N PHE A 173 -12.93 -1.88 9.15
CA PHE A 173 -13.78 -0.73 8.84
C PHE A 173 -15.11 -0.79 9.59
N ALA A 174 -15.74 -1.96 9.65
CA ALA A 174 -16.99 -2.14 10.38
C ALA A 174 -16.82 -1.81 11.87
N ARG A 175 -15.75 -2.29 12.51
CA ARG A 175 -15.43 -1.93 13.90
C ARG A 175 -15.24 -0.42 14.08
N ALA A 176 -14.52 0.23 13.16
CA ALA A 176 -14.32 1.68 13.19
C ALA A 176 -15.64 2.47 13.06
N PHE A 177 -16.60 1.91 12.34
CA PHE A 177 -17.95 2.48 12.18
C PHE A 177 -18.91 2.10 13.31
N GLY A 178 -18.48 1.33 14.30
CA GLY A 178 -19.37 0.82 15.35
C GLY A 178 -20.38 -0.21 14.84
N MET A 179 -20.09 -0.85 13.71
CA MET A 179 -20.91 -1.92 13.12
C MET A 179 -20.40 -3.29 13.53
N GLN A 180 -21.29 -4.30 13.55
CA GLN A 180 -20.84 -5.68 13.59
C GLN A 180 -20.29 -6.08 12.22
N PRO A 181 -19.11 -6.72 12.14
CA PRO A 181 -18.50 -7.16 10.89
C PRO A 181 -19.25 -8.31 10.22
#